data_72f1f56bcb715a66c4b198f06e99e6d7
#
_entry.id   72f1f56bcb715a66c4b198f06e99e6d7
#
_cell.length_a   1.000
_cell.length_b   1.000
_cell.length_c   1.000
_cell.angle_alpha   90.00
_cell.angle_beta   90.00
_cell.angle_gamma   90.00
#
_symmetry.space_group_name_H-M   'P 1'
#
loop_
_entity.id
_entity.type
_entity.pdbx_description
1 polymer ?
#
loop_
_entity_poly.entity_id
_entity_poly.type
_entity_poly.pdbx_seq_one_letter_code
_entity_poly.pdbx_strand_id
1 'polypeptide(L)'
;YNDIKQFDQLTLSNVEFTTTNLCNMRCSHCAVGYTLQTKDPDPLPMNLIYQRLDEIPNLRTMSITGGEPMFSKKSINNVVKPLLKYAHQRGIYVQMNSNLTLPQDRYLEIAEYIDVMHISHNWGTIQEFAEVGFGAMKKQPPLKAKLKLYEQMLDNASTLSDQGMFVSAETMLNQNTLPHLENIHKEIVNDMKCSRHEVHPMYPADFASQLNVLSLKDMKQAIHHLLDIRDKNTWMLFGTLPIYPCINDENDQVLLERLRNEKNITVRNDPDGRSRLNVNVFSGDVIVTDFGDENGTISNIKNDKLTDVFDAWLSTDLAKSLNCHCEAFQCLGPNVLVKNMYYPNTNFRENEIAMHTEHSFQ
;
A
#
# COMPACT_ATOMS: atom_id res chain seq x y z
N TYR A 1 0.16 -17.03 0.37
CA TYR A 1 0.81 -18.37 0.34
C TYR A 1 -0.21 -19.50 0.46
N ASN A 2 -1.21 -19.36 1.32
CA ASN A 2 -2.27 -20.36 1.50
C ASN A 2 -3.05 -20.64 0.19
N ASP A 3 -3.22 -19.66 -0.66
CA ASP A 3 -3.88 -19.83 -1.96
C ASP A 3 -3.11 -20.76 -2.88
N ILE A 4 -1.77 -20.67 -2.87
CA ILE A 4 -0.93 -21.58 -3.65
C ILE A 4 -1.07 -23.02 -3.13
N LYS A 5 -1.12 -23.21 -1.80
CA LYS A 5 -1.37 -24.53 -1.22
C LYS A 5 -2.75 -25.10 -1.58
N GLN A 6 -3.76 -24.25 -1.66
CA GLN A 6 -5.14 -24.64 -1.90
C GLN A 6 -5.49 -24.78 -3.38
N PHE A 7 -4.95 -23.91 -4.24
CA PHE A 7 -5.34 -23.76 -5.64
C PHE A 7 -4.20 -24.01 -6.63
N ASP A 8 -3.00 -24.34 -6.14
CA ASP A 8 -1.75 -24.52 -6.91
C ASP A 8 -1.34 -23.27 -7.70
N GLN A 9 -1.91 -22.13 -7.38
CA GLN A 9 -1.61 -20.84 -7.99
C GLN A 9 -2.00 -19.66 -7.08
N LEU A 10 -1.51 -18.47 -7.39
CA LEU A 10 -2.02 -17.23 -6.83
C LEU A 10 -3.47 -17.01 -7.30
N THR A 11 -4.30 -16.44 -6.45
CA THR A 11 -5.69 -16.09 -6.77
C THR A 11 -5.93 -14.60 -6.60
N LEU A 12 -6.84 -14.04 -7.40
CA LEU A 12 -7.34 -12.69 -7.19
C LEU A 12 -8.19 -12.68 -5.91
N SER A 13 -7.70 -12.08 -4.86
CA SER A 13 -8.38 -12.04 -3.56
C SER A 13 -8.54 -10.64 -3.00
N ASN A 14 -7.99 -9.64 -3.68
CA ASN A 14 -8.10 -8.22 -3.36
C ASN A 14 -8.39 -7.41 -4.63
N VAL A 15 -9.24 -6.40 -4.52
CA VAL A 15 -9.40 -5.37 -5.54
C VAL A 15 -9.22 -4.02 -4.88
N GLU A 16 -8.36 -3.19 -5.46
CA GLU A 16 -8.18 -1.81 -5.04
C GLU A 16 -8.91 -0.88 -5.99
N PHE A 17 -9.66 0.08 -5.45
CA PHE A 17 -10.43 1.04 -6.23
C PHE A 17 -9.89 2.45 -6.09
N THR A 18 -9.53 3.06 -7.23
CA THR A 18 -9.37 4.52 -7.33
C THR A 18 -10.74 5.15 -7.39
N THR A 19 -11.19 5.72 -6.27
CA THR A 19 -12.56 6.25 -6.10
C THR A 19 -12.69 7.73 -6.36
N THR A 20 -11.59 8.47 -6.43
CA THR A 20 -11.53 9.89 -6.77
C THR A 20 -10.14 10.26 -7.28
N ASN A 21 -10.10 11.20 -8.22
CA ASN A 21 -8.86 11.86 -8.66
C ASN A 21 -8.64 13.21 -7.94
N LEU A 22 -9.45 13.50 -6.93
CA LEU A 22 -9.36 14.74 -6.15
C LEU A 22 -8.59 14.49 -4.86
N CYS A 23 -7.72 15.43 -4.51
CA CYS A 23 -7.03 15.44 -3.23
C CYS A 23 -6.87 16.87 -2.74
N ASN A 24 -6.93 17.08 -1.43
CA ASN A 24 -6.68 18.38 -0.80
C ASN A 24 -5.18 18.64 -0.58
N MET A 25 -4.33 17.68 -0.87
CA MET A 25 -2.87 17.76 -0.79
C MET A 25 -2.22 17.51 -2.16
N ARG A 26 -0.94 17.85 -2.28
CA ARG A 26 -0.07 17.53 -3.42
C ARG A 26 1.31 17.21 -2.86
N CYS A 27 1.42 16.00 -2.32
CA CYS A 27 2.64 15.56 -1.66
C CYS A 27 3.76 15.37 -2.68
N SER A 28 4.97 15.79 -2.33
CA SER A 28 6.14 15.64 -3.19
C SER A 28 6.55 14.18 -3.43
N HIS A 29 6.12 13.27 -2.56
CA HIS A 29 6.34 11.81 -2.69
C HIS A 29 5.13 11.06 -3.30
N CYS A 30 4.13 11.76 -3.84
CA CYS A 30 2.93 11.11 -4.38
C CYS A 30 3.24 10.34 -5.65
N ALA A 31 3.06 9.04 -5.61
CA ALA A 31 3.32 8.15 -6.74
C ALA A 31 2.18 8.13 -7.80
N VAL A 32 1.07 8.81 -7.51
CA VAL A 32 -0.09 8.98 -8.42
C VAL A 32 -0.43 10.46 -8.66
N GLY A 33 0.55 11.33 -8.47
CA GLY A 33 0.36 12.79 -8.47
C GLY A 33 -0.17 13.36 -9.78
N TYR A 34 0.25 12.82 -10.92
CA TYR A 34 -0.18 13.30 -12.25
C TYR A 34 -1.61 12.89 -12.61
N THR A 35 -2.17 11.88 -11.94
CA THR A 35 -3.57 11.51 -12.14
C THR A 35 -4.54 12.44 -11.41
N LEU A 36 -4.03 13.26 -10.47
CA LEU A 36 -4.85 14.17 -9.67
C LEU A 36 -5.45 15.29 -10.53
N GLN A 37 -6.75 15.49 -10.37
CA GLN A 37 -7.56 16.43 -11.14
C GLN A 37 -8.22 17.49 -10.26
N THR A 38 -8.96 18.41 -10.87
CA THR A 38 -9.78 19.41 -10.18
C THR A 38 -11.26 19.05 -10.16
N LYS A 39 -11.66 18.02 -10.92
CA LYS A 39 -13.03 17.52 -11.01
C LYS A 39 -13.00 16.05 -11.40
N ASP A 40 -13.74 15.21 -10.66
CA ASP A 40 -13.97 13.82 -11.05
C ASP A 40 -14.93 13.73 -12.25
N PRO A 41 -14.68 12.79 -13.18
CA PRO A 41 -15.67 12.37 -14.15
C PRO A 41 -16.90 11.72 -13.45
N ASP A 42 -17.89 11.34 -14.22
CA ASP A 42 -18.97 10.49 -13.69
C ASP A 42 -18.46 9.05 -13.56
N PRO A 43 -18.75 8.38 -12.43
CA PRO A 43 -18.31 7.00 -12.23
C PRO A 43 -19.10 6.06 -13.15
N LEU A 44 -18.51 4.89 -13.39
CA LEU A 44 -19.23 3.78 -14.02
C LEU A 44 -20.45 3.39 -13.19
N PRO A 45 -21.49 2.81 -13.84
CA PRO A 45 -22.62 2.28 -13.12
C PRO A 45 -22.21 1.27 -12.04
N MET A 46 -22.62 1.47 -10.81
CA MET A 46 -22.23 0.62 -9.68
C MET A 46 -22.64 -0.85 -9.87
N ASN A 47 -23.73 -1.12 -10.59
CA ASN A 47 -24.13 -2.49 -10.92
C ASN A 47 -23.08 -3.23 -11.79
N LEU A 48 -22.39 -2.55 -12.69
CA LEU A 48 -21.28 -3.13 -13.44
C LEU A 48 -20.12 -3.50 -12.51
N ILE A 49 -19.76 -2.58 -11.61
CA ILE A 49 -18.67 -2.82 -10.63
C ILE A 49 -19.05 -4.02 -9.74
N TYR A 50 -20.27 -4.07 -9.22
CA TYR A 50 -20.76 -5.19 -8.40
C TYR A 50 -20.73 -6.51 -9.17
N GLN A 51 -21.18 -6.52 -10.42
CA GLN A 51 -21.13 -7.70 -11.27
C GLN A 51 -19.69 -8.23 -11.38
N ARG A 52 -18.70 -7.36 -11.62
CA ARG A 52 -17.29 -7.75 -11.73
C ARG A 52 -16.73 -8.29 -10.42
N LEU A 53 -17.15 -7.74 -9.29
CA LEU A 53 -16.76 -8.26 -7.98
C LEU A 53 -17.44 -9.61 -7.65
N ASP A 54 -18.72 -9.78 -8.02
CA ASP A 54 -19.45 -11.04 -7.81
C ASP A 54 -18.86 -12.21 -8.65
N GLU A 55 -18.12 -11.91 -9.72
CA GLU A 55 -17.42 -12.88 -10.55
C GLU A 55 -16.11 -13.41 -9.95
N ILE A 56 -15.63 -12.81 -8.84
CA ILE A 56 -14.39 -13.22 -8.15
C ILE A 56 -14.72 -14.20 -7.03
N PRO A 57 -14.39 -15.50 -7.18
CA PRO A 57 -14.83 -16.52 -6.23
C PRO A 57 -14.11 -16.43 -4.86
N ASN A 58 -12.91 -15.85 -4.81
CA ASN A 58 -12.09 -15.80 -3.61
C ASN A 58 -11.81 -14.35 -3.14
N LEU A 59 -12.72 -13.41 -3.44
CA LEU A 59 -12.57 -12.03 -2.99
C LEU A 59 -12.71 -11.95 -1.47
N ARG A 60 -11.64 -11.53 -0.78
CA ARG A 60 -11.58 -11.44 0.67
C ARG A 60 -11.40 -10.04 1.20
N THR A 61 -10.71 -9.21 0.42
CA THR A 61 -10.36 -7.85 0.84
C THR A 61 -10.62 -6.86 -0.28
N MET A 62 -10.90 -5.63 0.09
CA MET A 62 -11.06 -4.49 -0.81
C MET A 62 -10.27 -3.32 -0.26
N SER A 63 -9.55 -2.61 -1.13
CA SER A 63 -8.86 -1.38 -0.77
C SER A 63 -9.54 -0.19 -1.44
N ILE A 64 -9.75 0.88 -0.70
CA ILE A 64 -10.31 2.13 -1.19
C ILE A 64 -9.21 3.18 -1.20
N THR A 65 -8.90 3.70 -2.38
CA THR A 65 -7.84 4.69 -2.59
C THR A 65 -8.26 5.75 -3.62
N GLY A 66 -7.31 6.50 -4.11
CA GLY A 66 -7.45 7.53 -5.12
C GLY A 66 -6.56 8.73 -4.79
N GLY A 67 -7.05 9.94 -4.98
CA GLY A 67 -6.47 11.13 -4.41
C GLY A 67 -6.66 11.12 -2.88
N GLU A 68 -7.77 11.71 -2.41
CA GLU A 68 -8.24 11.52 -1.03
C GLU A 68 -9.69 11.04 -1.06
N PRO A 69 -9.98 9.78 -0.73
CA PRO A 69 -11.32 9.17 -0.89
C PRO A 69 -12.43 9.96 -0.21
N MET A 70 -12.14 10.59 0.92
CA MET A 70 -13.11 11.35 1.71
C MET A 70 -13.19 12.84 1.34
N PHE A 71 -12.50 13.28 0.27
CA PHE A 71 -12.49 14.71 -0.11
C PHE A 71 -13.79 15.16 -0.79
N SER A 72 -14.27 14.41 -1.76
CA SER A 72 -15.46 14.76 -2.55
C SER A 72 -16.74 14.15 -1.99
N LYS A 73 -17.69 14.98 -1.56
CA LYS A 73 -19.01 14.49 -1.14
C LYS A 73 -19.73 13.71 -2.25
N LYS A 74 -19.54 14.09 -3.54
CA LYS A 74 -20.09 13.36 -4.69
C LYS A 74 -19.50 11.95 -4.76
N SER A 75 -18.18 11.82 -4.67
CA SER A 75 -17.50 10.52 -4.67
C SER A 75 -17.90 9.68 -3.46
N ILE A 76 -17.92 10.27 -2.26
CA ILE A 76 -18.34 9.57 -1.04
C ILE A 76 -19.73 8.96 -1.22
N ASN A 77 -20.71 9.71 -1.69
CA ASN A 77 -22.10 9.23 -1.76
C ASN A 77 -22.33 8.27 -2.94
N ASN A 78 -21.67 8.50 -4.09
CA ASN A 78 -21.96 7.76 -5.32
C ASN A 78 -21.03 6.56 -5.55
N VAL A 79 -19.89 6.50 -4.84
CA VAL A 79 -18.87 5.47 -5.05
C VAL A 79 -18.45 4.82 -3.72
N VAL A 80 -17.86 5.61 -2.79
CA VAL A 80 -17.25 5.06 -1.57
C VAL A 80 -18.29 4.33 -0.72
N LYS A 81 -19.35 5.00 -0.30
CA LYS A 81 -20.41 4.37 0.51
C LYS A 81 -21.08 3.17 -0.16
N PRO A 82 -21.44 3.20 -1.46
CA PRO A 82 -21.92 2.02 -2.16
C PRO A 82 -20.95 0.83 -2.12
N LEU A 83 -19.64 1.04 -2.35
CA LEU A 83 -18.63 0.00 -2.27
C LEU A 83 -18.50 -0.57 -0.85
N LEU A 84 -18.45 0.30 0.16
CA LEU A 84 -18.36 -0.10 1.56
C LEU A 84 -19.54 -0.97 1.99
N LYS A 85 -20.76 -0.55 1.65
CA LYS A 85 -21.99 -1.34 1.94
C LYS A 85 -21.99 -2.68 1.21
N TYR A 86 -21.54 -2.69 -0.05
CA TYR A 86 -21.40 -3.92 -0.81
C TYR A 86 -20.42 -4.90 -0.13
N ALA A 87 -19.25 -4.42 0.27
CA ALA A 87 -18.25 -5.22 0.95
C ALA A 87 -18.76 -5.77 2.29
N HIS A 88 -19.35 -4.91 3.11
CA HIS A 88 -19.91 -5.28 4.42
C HIS A 88 -20.98 -6.38 4.30
N GLN A 89 -21.89 -6.28 3.33
CA GLN A 89 -22.96 -7.28 3.11
C GLN A 89 -22.41 -8.65 2.71
N ARG A 90 -21.18 -8.73 2.20
CA ARG A 90 -20.53 -9.96 1.73
C ARG A 90 -19.42 -10.45 2.64
N GLY A 91 -19.18 -9.78 3.76
CA GLY A 91 -18.10 -10.12 4.67
C GLY A 91 -16.70 -9.91 4.08
N ILE A 92 -16.57 -8.97 3.13
CA ILE A 92 -15.29 -8.57 2.55
C ILE A 92 -14.67 -7.51 3.44
N TYR A 93 -13.43 -7.73 3.90
CA TYR A 93 -12.71 -6.76 4.72
C TYR A 93 -12.27 -5.55 3.90
N VAL A 94 -12.39 -4.36 4.48
CA VAL A 94 -12.07 -3.11 3.79
C VAL A 94 -10.93 -2.36 4.47
N GLN A 95 -9.92 -2.02 3.69
CA GLN A 95 -8.90 -1.02 4.03
C GLN A 95 -9.21 0.28 3.28
N MET A 96 -9.17 1.41 3.98
CA MET A 96 -9.24 2.73 3.37
C MET A 96 -7.90 3.45 3.53
N ASN A 97 -7.31 3.87 2.41
CA ASN A 97 -6.10 4.69 2.39
C ASN A 97 -6.48 6.17 2.41
N SER A 98 -5.99 6.93 3.37
CA SER A 98 -6.35 8.33 3.56
C SER A 98 -5.19 9.15 4.12
N ASN A 99 -5.14 10.45 3.80
CA ASN A 99 -4.28 11.40 4.49
C ASN A 99 -4.87 11.88 5.84
N LEU A 100 -6.10 11.50 6.13
CA LEU A 100 -6.84 11.75 7.37
C LEU A 100 -6.96 13.22 7.80
N THR A 101 -6.77 14.17 6.90
CA THR A 101 -6.76 15.62 7.20
C THR A 101 -8.11 16.33 7.06
N LEU A 102 -9.17 15.59 6.74
CA LEU A 102 -10.51 16.16 6.53
C LEU A 102 -11.33 16.17 7.83
N PRO A 103 -12.50 16.86 7.87
CA PRO A 103 -13.35 16.88 9.05
C PRO A 103 -13.70 15.48 9.56
N GLN A 104 -13.59 15.29 10.87
CA GLN A 104 -13.72 14.01 11.56
C GLN A 104 -15.04 13.29 11.28
N ASP A 105 -16.14 14.06 11.20
CA ASP A 105 -17.49 13.56 10.92
C ASP A 105 -17.56 12.72 9.64
N ARG A 106 -16.74 13.02 8.64
CA ARG A 106 -16.67 12.24 7.39
C ARG A 106 -16.17 10.83 7.61
N TYR A 107 -15.17 10.66 8.46
CA TYR A 107 -14.61 9.34 8.78
C TYR A 107 -15.52 8.56 9.71
N LEU A 108 -16.10 9.22 10.70
CA LEU A 108 -17.06 8.60 11.62
C LEU A 108 -18.31 8.07 10.91
N GLU A 109 -18.76 8.76 9.85
CA GLU A 109 -19.93 8.36 9.05
C GLU A 109 -19.78 7.00 8.35
N ILE A 110 -18.52 6.58 8.10
CA ILE A 110 -18.21 5.32 7.41
C ILE A 110 -17.48 4.31 8.29
N ALA A 111 -17.22 4.65 9.55
CA ALA A 111 -16.37 3.88 10.45
C ALA A 111 -16.84 2.43 10.61
N GLU A 112 -18.16 2.19 10.66
CA GLU A 112 -18.74 0.85 10.80
C GLU A 112 -18.46 -0.10 9.62
N TYR A 113 -18.05 0.45 8.45
CA TYR A 113 -17.80 -0.32 7.22
C TYR A 113 -16.31 -0.51 6.94
N ILE A 114 -15.43 0.00 7.78
CA ILE A 114 -13.98 -0.02 7.57
C ILE A 114 -13.31 -0.89 8.62
N ASP A 115 -12.54 -1.88 8.18
CA ASP A 115 -11.76 -2.75 9.05
C ASP A 115 -10.38 -2.16 9.36
N VAL A 116 -9.78 -1.45 8.40
CA VAL A 116 -8.48 -0.80 8.56
C VAL A 116 -8.51 0.61 8.00
N MET A 117 -8.33 1.61 8.86
CA MET A 117 -8.00 2.96 8.43
C MET A 117 -6.48 3.06 8.27
N HIS A 118 -6.02 3.22 7.03
CA HIS A 118 -4.60 3.25 6.67
C HIS A 118 -4.19 4.67 6.31
N ILE A 119 -3.24 5.22 7.07
CA ILE A 119 -2.86 6.63 7.00
C ILE A 119 -1.49 6.75 6.35
N SER A 120 -1.37 7.57 5.32
CA SER A 120 -0.06 7.93 4.77
C SER A 120 0.63 8.96 5.67
N HIS A 121 1.75 8.56 6.30
CA HIS A 121 2.51 9.35 7.24
C HIS A 121 4.01 9.35 6.90
N ASN A 122 4.47 10.38 6.20
CA ASN A 122 5.80 10.45 5.57
C ASN A 122 6.61 11.69 5.99
N TRP A 123 6.47 12.11 7.23
CA TRP A 123 7.13 13.29 7.82
C TRP A 123 7.44 13.06 9.29
N GLY A 124 8.58 13.55 9.75
CA GLY A 124 8.99 13.45 11.15
C GLY A 124 8.71 14.71 11.96
N THR A 125 8.32 15.79 11.30
CA THR A 125 8.04 17.08 11.93
C THR A 125 6.86 17.76 11.25
N ILE A 126 6.18 18.62 12.01
CA ILE A 126 5.11 19.47 11.48
C ILE A 126 5.58 20.37 10.32
N GLN A 127 6.86 20.75 10.33
CA GLN A 127 7.49 21.54 9.29
C GLN A 127 7.58 20.75 7.98
N GLU A 128 8.04 19.52 8.06
CA GLU A 128 8.12 18.61 6.90
C GLU A 128 6.73 18.27 6.36
N PHE A 129 5.74 18.07 7.20
CA PHE A 129 4.35 17.94 6.74
C PHE A 129 3.94 19.15 5.89
N ALA A 130 4.25 20.37 6.37
CA ALA A 130 3.91 21.59 5.66
C ALA A 130 4.67 21.77 4.33
N GLU A 131 5.87 21.20 4.22
CA GLU A 131 6.71 21.27 3.02
C GLU A 131 6.40 20.11 2.06
N VAL A 132 6.43 18.88 2.57
CA VAL A 132 6.26 17.64 1.79
C VAL A 132 4.82 17.48 1.32
N GLY A 133 3.83 17.66 2.20
CA GLY A 133 2.41 17.44 1.90
C GLY A 133 1.83 18.39 0.84
N PHE A 134 2.52 19.51 0.59
CA PHE A 134 2.08 20.54 -0.36
C PHE A 134 3.15 20.88 -1.40
N GLY A 135 4.27 20.14 -1.41
CA GLY A 135 5.45 20.45 -2.22
C GLY A 135 5.18 20.56 -3.72
N ALA A 136 4.28 19.75 -4.26
CA ALA A 136 3.92 19.79 -5.68
C ALA A 136 2.76 20.76 -6.00
N MET A 137 2.27 21.57 -5.05
CA MET A 137 1.26 22.58 -5.31
C MET A 137 1.87 23.84 -5.96
N LYS A 138 1.30 24.28 -7.07
CA LYS A 138 1.67 25.56 -7.74
C LYS A 138 1.38 26.77 -6.84
N LYS A 139 0.29 26.74 -6.07
CA LYS A 139 -0.10 27.79 -5.13
C LYS A 139 -0.22 27.15 -3.74
N GLN A 140 0.73 27.47 -2.88
CA GLN A 140 0.80 26.92 -1.54
C GLN A 140 -0.29 27.52 -0.63
N PRO A 141 -0.95 26.71 0.20
CA PRO A 141 -1.81 27.22 1.27
C PRO A 141 -0.96 27.98 2.31
N PRO A 142 -1.56 28.94 3.05
CA PRO A 142 -0.89 29.56 4.17
C PRO A 142 -0.42 28.55 5.21
N LEU A 143 0.74 28.80 5.85
CA LEU A 143 1.31 27.88 6.86
C LEU A 143 0.27 27.51 7.94
N LYS A 144 -0.47 28.48 8.46
CA LYS A 144 -1.53 28.25 9.46
C LYS A 144 -2.56 27.22 9.00
N ALA A 145 -2.92 27.20 7.70
CA ALA A 145 -3.86 26.23 7.17
C ALA A 145 -3.25 24.83 7.10
N LYS A 146 -1.97 24.72 6.71
CA LYS A 146 -1.23 23.46 6.70
C LYS A 146 -1.11 22.87 8.10
N LEU A 147 -0.74 23.68 9.09
CA LEU A 147 -0.61 23.27 10.49
C LEU A 147 -1.93 22.75 11.06
N LYS A 148 -3.05 23.43 10.72
CA LYS A 148 -4.38 22.95 11.11
C LYS A 148 -4.71 21.56 10.53
N LEU A 149 -4.29 21.28 9.31
CA LEU A 149 -4.51 19.96 8.70
C LEU A 149 -3.66 18.88 9.38
N TYR A 150 -2.45 19.22 9.79
CA TYR A 150 -1.61 18.30 10.56
C TYR A 150 -2.23 17.96 11.92
N GLU A 151 -2.62 18.97 12.69
CA GLU A 151 -3.30 18.78 13.97
C GLU A 151 -4.56 17.93 13.79
N GLN A 152 -5.35 18.21 12.74
CA GLN A 152 -6.55 17.44 12.43
C GLN A 152 -6.28 15.99 12.07
N MET A 153 -5.17 15.68 11.41
CA MET A 153 -4.75 14.30 11.13
C MET A 153 -4.47 13.54 12.43
N LEU A 154 -3.72 14.14 13.36
CA LEU A 154 -3.42 13.53 14.66
C LEU A 154 -4.68 13.30 15.49
N ASP A 155 -5.54 14.32 15.58
CA ASP A 155 -6.81 14.25 16.31
C ASP A 155 -7.74 13.18 15.72
N ASN A 156 -7.86 13.11 14.40
CA ASN A 156 -8.67 12.11 13.72
C ASN A 156 -8.14 10.70 14.00
N ALA A 157 -6.82 10.49 13.87
CA ALA A 157 -6.19 9.19 14.10
C ALA A 157 -6.42 8.71 15.54
N SER A 158 -6.10 9.56 16.52
CA SER A 158 -6.27 9.21 17.94
C SER A 158 -7.74 8.96 18.31
N THR A 159 -8.66 9.77 17.79
CA THR A 159 -10.10 9.58 18.04
C THR A 159 -10.62 8.27 17.46
N LEU A 160 -10.26 7.94 16.22
CA LEU A 160 -10.67 6.68 15.61
C LEU A 160 -10.10 5.47 16.37
N SER A 161 -8.83 5.56 16.80
CA SER A 161 -8.19 4.54 17.63
C SER A 161 -8.88 4.39 18.98
N ASP A 162 -9.20 5.49 19.67
CA ASP A 162 -9.90 5.49 20.96
C ASP A 162 -11.33 4.92 20.86
N GLN A 163 -11.95 5.00 19.68
CA GLN A 163 -13.24 4.37 19.39
C GLN A 163 -13.14 2.90 19.01
N GLY A 164 -11.93 2.32 19.02
CA GLY A 164 -11.69 0.90 18.76
C GLY A 164 -11.51 0.55 17.28
N MET A 165 -11.37 1.54 16.37
CA MET A 165 -11.02 1.27 14.99
C MET A 165 -9.55 0.82 14.90
N PHE A 166 -9.26 -0.13 14.01
CA PHE A 166 -7.89 -0.49 13.69
C PHE A 166 -7.28 0.58 12.79
N VAL A 167 -6.45 1.43 13.39
CA VAL A 167 -5.72 2.49 12.68
C VAL A 167 -4.28 2.03 12.43
N SER A 168 -3.83 2.16 11.20
CA SER A 168 -2.49 1.86 10.74
C SER A 168 -1.89 3.09 10.08
N ALA A 169 -0.62 3.36 10.31
CA ALA A 169 0.09 4.41 9.58
C ALA A 169 1.22 3.81 8.76
N GLU A 170 1.42 4.35 7.56
CA GLU A 170 2.41 3.92 6.59
C GLU A 170 3.50 4.97 6.42
N THR A 171 4.75 4.53 6.46
CA THR A 171 5.92 5.37 6.19
C THR A 171 6.73 4.79 5.03
N MET A 172 6.91 5.57 3.98
CA MET A 172 7.81 5.24 2.89
C MET A 172 9.25 5.64 3.25
N LEU A 173 10.18 4.69 3.15
CA LEU A 173 11.60 4.93 3.37
C LEU A 173 12.21 5.68 2.18
N ASN A 174 12.65 6.90 2.43
CA ASN A 174 13.37 7.74 1.48
C ASN A 174 14.34 8.66 2.22
N GLN A 175 15.12 9.44 1.49
CA GLN A 175 16.13 10.30 2.10
C GLN A 175 15.56 11.34 3.06
N ASN A 176 14.31 11.77 2.87
CA ASN A 176 13.68 12.75 3.75
C ASN A 176 13.17 12.11 5.05
N THR A 177 12.70 10.87 5.00
CA THR A 177 12.16 10.18 6.20
C THR A 177 13.27 9.57 7.07
N LEU A 178 14.41 9.16 6.47
CA LEU A 178 15.51 8.50 7.20
C LEU A 178 15.97 9.25 8.45
N PRO A 179 16.22 10.57 8.43
CA PRO A 179 16.71 11.30 9.61
C PRO A 179 15.69 11.38 10.75
N HIS A 180 14.42 11.08 10.47
CA HIS A 180 13.29 11.33 11.36
C HIS A 180 12.54 10.07 11.80
N LEU A 181 13.04 8.86 11.47
CA LEU A 181 12.35 7.60 11.71
C LEU A 181 11.91 7.41 13.18
N GLU A 182 12.73 7.86 14.13
CA GLU A 182 12.37 7.79 15.54
C GLU A 182 11.19 8.71 15.89
N ASN A 183 11.21 9.95 15.41
CA ASN A 183 10.11 10.89 15.62
C ASN A 183 8.83 10.43 14.93
N ILE A 184 8.93 9.95 13.68
CA ILE A 184 7.82 9.36 12.94
C ILE A 184 7.19 8.21 13.73
N HIS A 185 8.02 7.27 14.21
CA HIS A 185 7.52 6.12 14.96
C HIS A 185 6.84 6.55 16.27
N LYS A 186 7.44 7.48 17.02
CA LYS A 186 6.86 8.00 18.27
C LYS A 186 5.51 8.70 18.03
N GLU A 187 5.39 9.52 17.01
CA GLU A 187 4.14 10.20 16.67
C GLU A 187 3.05 9.20 16.31
N ILE A 188 3.37 8.22 15.47
CA ILE A 188 2.43 7.16 15.07
C ILE A 188 1.91 6.39 16.30
N VAL A 189 2.80 6.03 17.22
CA VAL A 189 2.46 5.21 18.37
C VAL A 189 1.78 6.02 19.48
N ASN A 190 2.32 7.19 19.83
CA ASN A 190 1.89 7.92 21.01
C ASN A 190 0.80 8.96 20.72
N ASP A 191 0.95 9.72 19.63
CA ASP A 191 0.05 10.83 19.33
C ASP A 191 -1.14 10.36 18.48
N MET A 192 -0.88 9.54 17.46
CA MET A 192 -1.91 8.96 16.60
C MET A 192 -2.54 7.70 17.20
N LYS A 193 -1.90 7.05 18.17
CA LYS A 193 -2.32 5.80 18.82
C LYS A 193 -2.58 4.66 17.84
N CYS A 194 -1.80 4.58 16.77
CA CYS A 194 -1.96 3.56 15.75
C CYS A 194 -1.63 2.17 16.31
N SER A 195 -2.44 1.18 15.94
CA SER A 195 -2.21 -0.23 16.27
C SER A 195 -1.07 -0.84 15.47
N ARG A 196 -0.77 -0.27 14.29
CA ARG A 196 0.27 -0.76 13.39
C ARG A 196 1.04 0.40 12.75
N HIS A 197 2.37 0.27 12.71
CA HIS A 197 3.24 1.07 11.87
C HIS A 197 3.73 0.22 10.69
N GLU A 198 3.32 0.56 9.49
CA GLU A 198 3.75 -0.10 8.24
C GLU A 198 4.89 0.70 7.60
N VAL A 199 5.90 -0.01 7.11
CA VAL A 199 7.10 0.60 6.53
C VAL A 199 7.44 -0.12 5.23
N HIS A 200 7.68 0.64 4.17
CA HIS A 200 8.09 0.09 2.88
C HIS A 200 8.96 1.05 2.06
N PRO A 201 9.61 0.59 0.98
CA PRO A 201 10.34 1.44 0.07
C PRO A 201 9.46 2.52 -0.56
N MET A 202 10.04 3.68 -0.86
CA MET A 202 9.38 4.68 -1.68
C MET A 202 9.32 4.21 -3.14
N TYR A 203 8.20 4.41 -3.77
CA TYR A 203 8.00 4.15 -5.20
C TYR A 203 8.29 5.41 -6.02
N PRO A 204 9.32 5.40 -6.88
CA PRO A 204 9.79 6.58 -7.61
C PRO A 204 8.95 6.86 -8.87
N ALA A 205 7.64 7.01 -8.70
CA ALA A 205 6.71 7.32 -9.78
C ALA A 205 6.12 8.74 -9.62
N ASP A 206 5.62 9.32 -10.68
CA ASP A 206 4.96 10.63 -10.73
C ASP A 206 5.76 11.73 -10.00
N PHE A 207 5.17 12.37 -8.97
CA PHE A 207 5.88 13.41 -8.20
C PHE A 207 7.08 12.85 -7.45
N ALA A 208 7.00 11.59 -6.99
CA ALA A 208 8.10 10.94 -6.30
C ALA A 208 9.32 10.65 -7.20
N SER A 209 9.18 10.70 -8.53
CA SER A 209 10.30 10.54 -9.48
C SER A 209 11.42 11.58 -9.30
N GLN A 210 11.12 12.69 -8.62
CA GLN A 210 12.09 13.73 -8.29
C GLN A 210 12.90 13.42 -7.02
N LEU A 211 12.53 12.39 -6.27
CA LEU A 211 13.20 11.98 -5.04
C LEU A 211 14.15 10.81 -5.32
N ASN A 212 15.26 10.79 -4.60
CA ASN A 212 16.21 9.69 -4.74
C ASN A 212 15.73 8.42 -4.02
N VAL A 213 15.78 7.30 -4.73
CA VAL A 213 15.56 5.98 -4.16
C VAL A 213 16.73 5.63 -3.24
N LEU A 214 16.44 5.02 -2.09
CA LEU A 214 17.48 4.55 -1.19
C LEU A 214 18.25 3.40 -1.81
N SER A 215 19.56 3.36 -1.57
CA SER A 215 20.37 2.18 -1.85
C SER A 215 19.91 0.99 -0.98
N LEU A 216 20.20 -0.24 -1.41
CA LEU A 216 19.95 -1.43 -0.58
C LEU A 216 20.63 -1.32 0.79
N LYS A 217 21.83 -0.75 0.84
CA LYS A 217 22.58 -0.52 2.09
C LYS A 217 21.83 0.40 3.03
N ASP A 218 21.36 1.55 2.54
CA ASP A 218 20.65 2.53 3.35
C ASP A 218 19.29 1.97 3.80
N MET A 219 18.61 1.22 2.94
CA MET A 219 17.38 0.51 3.25
C MET A 219 17.58 -0.47 4.42
N LYS A 220 18.60 -1.33 4.35
CA LYS A 220 18.94 -2.28 5.42
C LYS A 220 19.25 -1.57 6.73
N GLN A 221 20.03 -0.49 6.68
CA GLN A 221 20.35 0.32 7.87
C GLN A 221 19.10 0.96 8.49
N ALA A 222 18.18 1.47 7.67
CA ALA A 222 16.91 2.03 8.14
C ALA A 222 16.06 0.98 8.86
N ILE A 223 15.98 -0.23 8.32
CA ILE A 223 15.22 -1.32 8.94
C ILE A 223 15.86 -1.75 10.26
N HIS A 224 17.19 -1.92 10.32
CA HIS A 224 17.88 -2.20 11.57
C HIS A 224 17.62 -1.12 12.61
N HIS A 225 17.73 0.16 12.23
CA HIS A 225 17.47 1.29 13.11
C HIS A 225 16.03 1.26 13.65
N LEU A 226 15.03 1.05 12.80
CA LEU A 226 13.63 0.91 13.22
C LEU A 226 13.43 -0.26 14.19
N LEU A 227 14.05 -1.41 13.95
CA LEU A 227 14.00 -2.55 14.88
C LEU A 227 14.61 -2.24 16.24
N ASP A 228 15.62 -1.35 16.29
CA ASP A 228 16.27 -0.96 17.54
C ASP A 228 15.46 0.06 18.34
N ILE A 229 14.82 1.03 17.67
CA ILE A 229 14.12 2.15 18.33
C ILE A 229 12.62 1.90 18.58
N ARG A 230 12.02 0.91 17.92
CA ARG A 230 10.57 0.71 17.96
C ARG A 230 10.03 0.41 19.36
N ASP A 231 8.79 0.77 19.62
CA ASP A 231 8.01 0.19 20.70
C ASP A 231 7.72 -1.29 20.40
N LYS A 232 8.18 -2.19 21.27
CA LYS A 232 8.02 -3.64 21.09
C LYS A 232 6.58 -4.14 21.28
N ASN A 233 5.69 -3.30 21.81
CA ASN A 233 4.28 -3.62 21.94
C ASN A 233 3.48 -3.22 20.71
N THR A 234 3.99 -2.32 19.87
CA THR A 234 3.37 -1.92 18.61
C THR A 234 3.66 -2.94 17.51
N TRP A 235 2.65 -3.25 16.71
CA TRP A 235 2.83 -4.09 15.54
C TRP A 235 3.56 -3.31 14.44
N MET A 236 4.74 -3.78 14.05
CA MET A 236 5.47 -3.30 12.88
C MET A 236 5.20 -4.24 11.70
N LEU A 237 4.79 -3.67 10.57
CA LEU A 237 4.68 -4.39 9.32
C LEU A 237 5.71 -3.84 8.32
N PHE A 238 6.63 -4.68 7.91
CA PHE A 238 7.58 -4.35 6.85
C PHE A 238 7.05 -4.88 5.52
N GLY A 239 6.58 -3.97 4.69
CA GLY A 239 5.99 -4.26 3.38
C GLY A 239 7.03 -4.19 2.26
N THR A 240 6.99 -5.16 1.36
CA THR A 240 7.72 -5.06 0.08
C THR A 240 9.22 -4.79 0.21
N LEU A 241 9.86 -5.39 1.22
CA LEU A 241 11.30 -5.22 1.43
C LEU A 241 12.12 -5.84 0.30
N PRO A 242 13.19 -5.19 -0.14
CA PRO A 242 14.09 -5.73 -1.18
C PRO A 242 15.14 -6.70 -0.61
N ILE A 243 14.74 -7.57 0.32
CA ILE A 243 15.62 -8.50 1.03
C ILE A 243 14.99 -9.88 0.97
N TYR A 244 15.72 -10.82 0.34
CA TYR A 244 15.20 -12.17 0.09
C TYR A 244 16.18 -13.24 0.53
N PRO A 245 15.70 -14.37 1.07
CA PRO A 245 16.56 -15.47 1.52
C PRO A 245 17.43 -16.07 0.43
N CYS A 246 16.97 -15.99 -0.85
CA CYS A 246 17.69 -16.52 -2.01
C CYS A 246 18.81 -15.59 -2.52
N ILE A 247 18.93 -14.40 -2.00
CA ILE A 247 20.05 -13.50 -2.30
C ILE A 247 21.11 -13.74 -1.23
N ASN A 248 22.20 -14.39 -1.60
CA ASN A 248 23.27 -14.79 -0.69
C ASN A 248 24.11 -13.56 -0.24
N ASP A 249 23.61 -12.87 0.78
CA ASP A 249 24.34 -11.83 1.51
C ASP A 249 24.24 -12.16 3.01
N GLU A 250 25.38 -12.43 3.67
CA GLU A 250 25.42 -12.77 5.09
C GLU A 250 24.75 -11.71 5.97
N ASN A 251 24.86 -10.43 5.60
CA ASN A 251 24.19 -9.34 6.32
C ASN A 251 22.66 -9.43 6.20
N ASP A 252 22.16 -9.93 5.07
CA ASP A 252 20.73 -10.12 4.87
C ASP A 252 20.17 -11.23 5.75
N GLN A 253 20.93 -12.30 5.98
CA GLN A 253 20.51 -13.40 6.86
C GLN A 253 20.28 -12.92 8.29
N VAL A 254 21.18 -12.10 8.84
CA VAL A 254 21.03 -11.50 10.18
C VAL A 254 19.75 -10.65 10.25
N LEU A 255 19.50 -9.82 9.24
CA LEU A 255 18.32 -8.96 9.22
C LEU A 255 17.02 -9.77 9.05
N LEU A 256 17.02 -10.77 8.18
CA LEU A 256 15.88 -11.67 7.98
C LEU A 256 15.57 -12.47 9.25
N GLU A 257 16.60 -12.89 10.00
CA GLU A 257 16.44 -13.58 11.27
C GLU A 257 15.79 -12.67 12.32
N ARG A 258 16.21 -11.41 12.43
CA ARG A 258 15.57 -10.41 13.29
C ARG A 258 14.10 -10.21 12.89
N LEU A 259 13.82 -9.99 11.62
CA LEU A 259 12.47 -9.78 11.10
C LEU A 259 11.51 -10.96 11.35
N ARG A 260 12.04 -12.19 11.44
CA ARG A 260 11.25 -13.39 11.72
C ARG A 260 11.02 -13.65 13.20
N ASN A 261 12.01 -13.37 14.03
CA ASN A 261 12.03 -13.83 15.42
C ASN A 261 11.62 -12.74 16.42
N GLU A 262 11.70 -11.47 16.06
CA GLU A 262 11.30 -10.40 16.97
C GLU A 262 9.76 -10.31 17.07
N LYS A 263 9.29 -10.14 18.31
CA LYS A 263 7.85 -10.07 18.62
C LYS A 263 7.18 -8.88 17.94
N ASN A 264 5.93 -9.06 17.51
CA ASN A 264 5.09 -8.04 16.87
C ASN A 264 5.69 -7.49 15.56
N ILE A 265 6.37 -8.35 14.80
CA ILE A 265 6.84 -8.03 13.45
C ILE A 265 6.18 -8.95 12.43
N THR A 266 5.81 -8.36 11.32
CA THR A 266 5.34 -9.07 10.13
C THR A 266 6.08 -8.55 8.92
N VAL A 267 6.51 -9.44 8.04
CA VAL A 267 7.01 -9.12 6.71
C VAL A 267 5.96 -9.53 5.68
N ARG A 268 5.62 -8.63 4.79
CA ARG A 268 4.61 -8.87 3.74
C ARG A 268 5.08 -8.27 2.42
N ASN A 269 4.82 -8.95 1.33
CA ASN A 269 4.89 -8.33 0.02
C ASN A 269 3.61 -7.53 -0.26
N ASP A 270 3.76 -6.47 -1.03
CA ASP A 270 2.62 -5.75 -1.58
C ASP A 270 1.78 -6.71 -2.45
N PRO A 271 0.45 -6.68 -2.35
CA PRO A 271 -0.42 -7.57 -3.10
C PRO A 271 -0.54 -7.25 -4.59
N ASP A 272 -0.01 -6.11 -5.06
CA ASP A 272 -0.05 -5.72 -6.49
C ASP A 272 0.52 -6.79 -7.39
N GLY A 273 -0.30 -7.24 -8.34
CA GLY A 273 0.04 -8.30 -9.28
C GLY A 273 0.27 -9.68 -8.66
N ARG A 274 0.13 -9.82 -7.34
CA ARG A 274 0.28 -11.08 -6.59
C ARG A 274 -1.05 -11.67 -6.16
N SER A 275 -1.98 -10.83 -5.73
CA SER A 275 -3.34 -11.20 -5.35
C SER A 275 -4.33 -10.05 -5.53
N ARG A 276 -3.88 -8.91 -6.04
CA ARG A 276 -4.64 -7.67 -6.24
C ARG A 276 -4.56 -7.17 -7.67
N LEU A 277 -5.67 -6.61 -8.14
CA LEU A 277 -5.75 -5.71 -9.29
C LEU A 277 -6.33 -4.38 -8.85
N ASN A 278 -5.90 -3.31 -9.50
CA ASN A 278 -6.34 -1.95 -9.24
C ASN A 278 -7.31 -1.50 -10.34
N VAL A 279 -8.44 -0.92 -9.94
CA VAL A 279 -9.54 -0.55 -10.85
C VAL A 279 -9.88 0.93 -10.68
N ASN A 280 -9.87 1.67 -11.78
CA ASN A 280 -10.35 3.05 -11.79
C ASN A 280 -11.89 3.04 -11.98
N VAL A 281 -12.64 3.58 -11.01
CA VAL A 281 -14.12 3.57 -11.05
C VAL A 281 -14.71 4.46 -12.13
N PHE A 282 -13.95 5.36 -12.74
CA PHE A 282 -14.41 6.28 -13.78
C PHE A 282 -14.22 5.72 -15.19
N SER A 283 -13.01 5.31 -15.51
CA SER A 283 -12.66 4.75 -16.81
C SER A 283 -12.98 3.26 -16.93
N GLY A 284 -12.88 2.54 -15.81
CA GLY A 284 -12.96 1.08 -15.77
C GLY A 284 -11.63 0.40 -16.07
N ASP A 285 -10.56 1.18 -16.21
CA ASP A 285 -9.24 0.65 -16.49
C ASP A 285 -8.74 -0.22 -15.34
N VAL A 286 -8.12 -1.33 -15.71
CA VAL A 286 -7.51 -2.29 -14.80
C VAL A 286 -6.01 -2.21 -14.97
N ILE A 287 -5.30 -2.03 -13.86
CA ILE A 287 -3.84 -2.00 -13.79
C ILE A 287 -3.34 -2.98 -12.73
N VAL A 288 -2.10 -3.40 -12.87
CA VAL A 288 -1.45 -4.32 -11.91
C VAL A 288 -0.95 -3.58 -10.69
N THR A 289 -0.40 -2.39 -10.90
CA THR A 289 0.09 -1.49 -9.85
C THR A 289 -0.13 -0.04 -10.25
N ASP A 290 -0.37 0.82 -9.28
CA ASP A 290 -0.49 2.27 -9.51
C ASP A 290 0.87 2.94 -9.82
N PHE A 291 1.97 2.20 -9.67
CA PHE A 291 3.32 2.74 -9.67
C PHE A 291 4.10 2.31 -10.92
N GLY A 292 4.39 3.26 -11.79
CA GLY A 292 5.27 3.11 -12.94
C GLY A 292 4.56 2.91 -14.29
N ASP A 293 5.15 3.49 -15.32
CA ASP A 293 4.61 3.49 -16.70
C ASP A 293 4.63 2.11 -17.37
N GLU A 294 5.44 1.19 -16.86
CA GLU A 294 5.63 -0.15 -17.45
C GLU A 294 4.41 -1.06 -17.30
N ASN A 295 3.49 -0.72 -16.41
CA ASN A 295 2.29 -1.49 -16.11
C ASN A 295 1.02 -0.74 -16.51
N GLY A 296 1.02 -0.08 -17.65
CA GLY A 296 -0.17 0.60 -18.17
C GLY A 296 -1.46 -0.23 -18.05
N THR A 297 -2.55 0.31 -18.47
CA THR A 297 -3.85 -0.38 -18.50
C THR A 297 -3.71 -1.74 -19.19
N ILE A 298 -3.94 -2.82 -18.45
CA ILE A 298 -3.88 -4.19 -18.98
C ILE A 298 -5.23 -4.67 -19.50
N SER A 299 -6.33 -4.07 -19.03
CA SER A 299 -7.68 -4.37 -19.46
C SER A 299 -8.67 -3.29 -19.00
N ASN A 300 -9.98 -3.52 -19.27
CA ASN A 300 -11.06 -2.65 -18.82
C ASN A 300 -12.27 -3.48 -18.37
N ILE A 301 -12.80 -3.19 -17.19
CA ILE A 301 -13.94 -3.94 -16.60
C ILE A 301 -15.24 -3.85 -17.40
N LYS A 302 -15.36 -2.93 -18.36
CA LYS A 302 -16.51 -2.88 -19.28
C LYS A 302 -16.55 -4.10 -20.19
N ASN A 303 -15.39 -4.66 -20.51
CA ASN A 303 -15.24 -5.73 -21.48
C ASN A 303 -14.91 -7.08 -20.84
N ASP A 304 -14.05 -7.07 -19.84
CA ASP A 304 -13.41 -8.28 -19.32
C ASP A 304 -13.76 -8.54 -17.85
N LYS A 305 -13.73 -9.81 -17.46
CA LYS A 305 -13.84 -10.23 -16.07
C LYS A 305 -12.49 -10.06 -15.37
N LEU A 306 -12.51 -9.62 -14.13
CA LEU A 306 -11.29 -9.41 -13.36
C LEU A 306 -10.48 -10.70 -13.14
N THR A 307 -11.14 -11.85 -13.02
CA THR A 307 -10.48 -13.16 -12.95
C THR A 307 -9.70 -13.48 -14.21
N ASP A 308 -10.32 -13.29 -15.38
CA ASP A 308 -9.68 -13.59 -16.67
C ASP A 308 -8.48 -12.64 -16.90
N VAL A 309 -8.61 -11.37 -16.49
CA VAL A 309 -7.51 -10.39 -16.54
C VAL A 309 -6.36 -10.81 -15.63
N PHE A 310 -6.67 -11.29 -14.43
CA PHE A 310 -5.65 -11.74 -13.48
C PHE A 310 -4.92 -12.99 -13.96
N ASP A 311 -5.63 -13.97 -14.52
CA ASP A 311 -5.04 -15.19 -15.10
C ASP A 311 -4.15 -14.85 -16.31
N ALA A 312 -4.59 -13.91 -17.14
CA ALA A 312 -3.77 -13.39 -18.25
C ALA A 312 -2.49 -12.72 -17.75
N TRP A 313 -2.59 -11.90 -16.70
CA TRP A 313 -1.43 -11.30 -16.05
C TRP A 313 -0.44 -12.35 -15.52
N LEU A 314 -0.91 -13.33 -14.76
CA LEU A 314 -0.07 -14.41 -14.23
C LEU A 314 0.67 -15.20 -15.31
N SER A 315 0.12 -15.22 -16.54
CA SER A 315 0.70 -15.90 -17.70
C SER A 315 1.81 -15.13 -18.38
N THR A 316 2.03 -13.84 -18.03
CA THR A 316 3.09 -13.01 -18.62
C THR A 316 4.48 -13.44 -18.13
N ASP A 317 5.50 -13.18 -18.93
CA ASP A 317 6.90 -13.48 -18.54
C ASP A 317 7.33 -12.66 -17.31
N LEU A 318 6.85 -11.43 -17.20
CA LEU A 318 7.12 -10.59 -16.03
C LEU A 318 6.55 -11.23 -14.76
N ALA A 319 5.26 -11.56 -14.74
CA ALA A 319 4.62 -12.21 -13.59
C ALA A 319 5.32 -13.53 -13.24
N LYS A 320 5.65 -14.35 -14.24
CA LYS A 320 6.38 -15.62 -14.04
C LYS A 320 7.76 -15.40 -13.41
N SER A 321 8.46 -14.33 -13.76
CA SER A 321 9.77 -14.02 -13.18
C SER A 321 9.71 -13.58 -11.70
N LEU A 322 8.54 -13.15 -11.22
CA LEU A 322 8.28 -12.78 -9.83
C LEU A 322 7.79 -13.96 -8.98
N ASN A 323 7.11 -14.92 -9.58
CA ASN A 323 6.36 -15.97 -8.90
C ASN A 323 7.27 -17.12 -8.44
N CYS A 324 8.14 -16.86 -7.49
CA CYS A 324 8.81 -17.90 -6.72
C CYS A 324 7.98 -18.24 -5.45
N HIS A 325 7.96 -19.50 -5.09
CA HIS A 325 7.13 -20.03 -4.00
C HIS A 325 8.01 -20.82 -3.02
N CYS A 326 8.86 -20.09 -2.27
CA CYS A 326 9.78 -20.71 -1.31
C CYS A 326 9.02 -21.13 -0.06
N GLU A 327 8.63 -22.40 0.04
CA GLU A 327 7.82 -22.93 1.13
C GLU A 327 8.52 -22.81 2.48
N ALA A 328 9.80 -23.14 2.55
CA ALA A 328 10.60 -23.08 3.77
C ALA A 328 10.62 -21.69 4.42
N PHE A 329 10.50 -20.64 3.62
CA PHE A 329 10.49 -19.26 4.07
C PHE A 329 9.14 -18.56 3.94
N GLN A 330 8.13 -19.25 3.42
CA GLN A 330 6.82 -18.66 3.07
C GLN A 330 6.97 -17.38 2.24
N CYS A 331 7.98 -17.34 1.39
CA CYS A 331 8.32 -16.19 0.56
C CYS A 331 7.68 -16.33 -0.82
N LEU A 332 7.03 -15.27 -1.28
CA LEU A 332 6.38 -15.19 -2.59
C LEU A 332 7.20 -14.37 -3.62
N GLY A 333 8.47 -14.09 -3.30
CA GLY A 333 9.33 -13.27 -4.13
C GLY A 333 9.01 -11.77 -4.09
N PRO A 334 9.64 -10.96 -4.93
CA PRO A 334 9.41 -9.51 -4.98
C PRO A 334 8.07 -9.15 -5.63
N ASN A 335 7.62 -7.93 -5.42
CA ASN A 335 6.66 -7.30 -6.32
C ASN A 335 7.38 -6.74 -7.57
N VAL A 336 6.59 -6.25 -8.54
CA VAL A 336 7.12 -5.71 -9.81
C VAL A 336 8.11 -4.56 -9.57
N LEU A 337 7.79 -3.64 -8.66
CA LEU A 337 8.60 -2.45 -8.41
C LEU A 337 9.94 -2.78 -7.79
N VAL A 338 9.94 -3.58 -6.72
CA VAL A 338 11.19 -4.00 -6.06
C VAL A 338 12.09 -4.76 -7.03
N LYS A 339 11.50 -5.62 -7.87
CA LYS A 339 12.25 -6.31 -8.90
C LYS A 339 12.91 -5.31 -9.85
N ASN A 340 12.15 -4.39 -10.40
CA ASN A 340 12.66 -3.41 -11.37
C ASN A 340 13.70 -2.47 -10.75
N MET A 341 13.48 -2.04 -9.50
CA MET A 341 14.39 -1.10 -8.83
C MET A 341 15.72 -1.73 -8.40
N TYR A 342 15.69 -2.95 -7.86
CA TYR A 342 16.85 -3.53 -7.19
C TYR A 342 17.37 -4.80 -7.85
N TYR A 343 16.55 -5.50 -8.61
CA TYR A 343 16.87 -6.83 -9.17
C TYR A 343 16.44 -6.99 -10.63
N PRO A 344 16.70 -6.00 -11.53
CA PRO A 344 16.17 -6.03 -12.90
C PRO A 344 16.60 -7.27 -13.69
N ASN A 345 17.78 -7.80 -13.41
CA ASN A 345 18.36 -8.95 -14.10
C ASN A 345 18.17 -10.29 -13.36
N THR A 346 17.44 -10.33 -12.25
CA THR A 346 17.28 -11.54 -11.44
C THR A 346 15.97 -12.25 -11.82
N ASN A 347 16.07 -13.53 -12.17
CA ASN A 347 14.90 -14.40 -12.28
C ASN A 347 14.70 -15.14 -10.95
N PHE A 348 13.77 -14.69 -10.14
CA PHE A 348 13.51 -15.26 -8.83
C PHE A 348 12.97 -16.69 -8.89
N ARG A 349 12.31 -17.07 -9.98
CA ARG A 349 11.82 -18.43 -10.18
C ARG A 349 12.96 -19.46 -10.28
N GLU A 350 14.07 -19.08 -10.89
CA GLU A 350 15.27 -19.93 -10.97
C GLU A 350 15.96 -20.03 -9.61
N ASN A 351 15.99 -18.93 -8.84
CA ASN A 351 16.56 -18.91 -7.50
C ASN A 351 15.75 -19.78 -6.51
N GLU A 352 14.43 -19.88 -6.66
CA GLU A 352 13.57 -20.74 -5.85
C GLU A 352 14.03 -22.19 -5.88
N ILE A 353 14.32 -22.72 -7.06
CA ILE A 353 14.74 -24.11 -7.26
C ILE A 353 16.05 -24.40 -6.51
N ALA A 354 17.02 -23.48 -6.57
CA ALA A 354 18.30 -23.62 -5.86
C ALA A 354 18.10 -23.68 -4.33
N MET A 355 17.21 -22.84 -3.79
CA MET A 355 16.91 -22.78 -2.36
C MET A 355 16.27 -24.07 -1.83
N HIS A 356 15.36 -24.69 -2.58
CA HIS A 356 14.73 -25.95 -2.20
C HIS A 356 15.71 -27.12 -2.13
N THR A 357 16.77 -27.09 -2.94
CA THR A 357 17.80 -28.12 -2.95
C THR A 357 18.82 -28.00 -1.82
N GLU A 358 19.13 -26.80 -1.37
CA GLU A 358 20.12 -26.58 -0.31
C GLU A 358 19.58 -26.76 1.12
N HIS A 359 18.30 -26.47 1.35
CA HIS A 359 17.69 -26.52 2.69
C HIS A 359 16.86 -27.78 2.98
N SER A 360 16.67 -28.65 2.01
CA SER A 360 16.07 -29.97 2.24
C SER A 360 17.00 -30.97 2.96
N PHE A 361 18.20 -30.56 3.30
CA PHE A 361 19.23 -31.38 3.94
C PHE A 361 19.69 -30.90 5.33
N GLN A 362 19.00 -29.93 5.93
CA GLN A 362 19.19 -29.54 7.32
C GLN A 362 17.93 -29.77 8.16
#